data_73dd84bfc839a93e41be40caf8bf9c4f
#
_entry.id   73dd84bfc839a93e41be40caf8bf9c4f
#
_cell.length_a   1.000
_cell.length_b   1.000
_cell.length_c   1.000
_cell.angle_alpha   90.00
_cell.angle_beta   90.00
_cell.angle_gamma   90.00
#
_symmetry.space_group_name_H-M   'P 1'
#
loop_
_entity.id
_entity.type
_entity.pdbx_description
1 polymer ?
#
loop_
_entity_poly.entity_id
_entity_poly.type
_entity_poly.pdbx_seq_one_letter_code
_entity_poly.pdbx_strand_id
1 'polypeptide(L)'
;MNKGSQWFPARKAVIFSAAVCFSLYAFAAGKQTFTGEVSDAMCGKQHMEGTAADCTRACVAKGSKYALVVGEKVYTLEATDKTALATLDKQAGKNATVTGTLAGDTITVSSVAAK
;
A
#
# COMPACT_ATOMS: atom_id res chain seq x y z
N MET A 1 22.53 19.55 -67.05
CA MET A 1 22.40 19.53 -66.57
C MET A 1 22.19 19.25 -65.46
N ASN A 2 21.89 18.88 -65.02
CA ASN A 2 21.55 18.63 -64.06
C ASN A 2 21.46 18.31 -63.13
N LYS A 3 21.35 18.27 -62.82
CA LYS A 3 21.19 18.04 -62.05
C LYS A 3 20.93 17.78 -61.07
N GLY A 4 20.80 17.69 -60.91
CA GLY A 4 20.40 17.37 -60.13
C GLY A 4 20.33 17.09 -59.17
N SER A 5 20.07 16.93 -58.79
CA SER A 5 19.87 16.63 -57.88
C SER A 5 19.63 16.28 -56.93
N GLN A 6 19.40 16.11 -56.61
CA GLN A 6 19.14 15.80 -55.76
C GLN A 6 19.01 15.48 -54.75
N TRP A 7 18.98 15.48 -54.51
CA TRP A 7 18.89 15.16 -53.57
C TRP A 7 18.57 14.98 -52.55
N PHE A 8 18.20 14.74 -52.24
CA PHE A 8 17.86 14.56 -51.39
C PHE A 8 17.91 14.17 -50.41
N PRO A 9 17.86 14.14 -50.08
CA PRO A 9 17.94 13.73 -49.22
C PRO A 9 17.68 13.49 -48.35
N ALA A 10 17.39 13.45 -47.87
CA ALA A 10 17.11 13.23 -47.04
C ALA A 10 16.73 12.85 -46.37
N ARG A 11 16.52 12.65 -46.05
CA ARG A 11 16.12 12.28 -45.41
C ARG A 11 16.20 11.87 -44.51
N LYS A 12 16.15 11.90 -43.92
CA LYS A 12 16.24 11.56 -43.19
C LYS A 12 15.71 11.21 -42.37
N ALA A 13 15.30 10.84 -42.16
CA ALA A 13 14.75 10.16 -41.58
C ALA A 13 14.97 10.07 -40.34
N VAL A 14 14.49 10.47 -39.59
CA VAL A 14 14.68 10.43 -38.51
C VAL A 14 13.99 9.76 -37.71
N ILE A 15 14.06 9.14 -37.41
CA ILE A 15 13.64 8.35 -36.69
C ILE A 15 13.70 8.39 -35.43
N PHE A 16 12.99 8.63 -34.81
CA PHE A 16 12.94 8.55 -33.65
C PHE A 16 12.50 7.62 -33.12
N SER A 17 12.82 7.00 -33.05
CA SER A 17 12.82 6.14 -32.10
C SER A 17 12.53 6.68 -30.92
N ALA A 18 11.45 6.89 -30.74
CA ALA A 18 11.00 7.19 -29.59
C ALA A 18 11.21 6.08 -28.74
N ALA A 19 12.15 6.11 -28.10
CA ALA A 19 12.36 5.19 -27.19
C ALA A 19 11.37 5.39 -26.20
N VAL A 20 10.46 4.70 -26.27
CA VAL A 20 9.59 4.71 -25.35
C VAL A 20 10.15 4.07 -24.24
N CYS A 21 10.65 4.79 -23.46
CA CYS A 21 11.02 4.31 -22.28
C CYS A 21 9.85 4.02 -21.55
N PHE A 22 9.49 2.91 -21.59
CA PHE A 22 8.68 2.44 -20.63
C PHE A 22 9.50 2.24 -19.51
N SER A 23 9.73 3.23 -18.90
CA SER A 23 10.11 3.04 -17.62
C SER A 23 9.08 2.25 -17.06
N LEU A 24 9.32 1.11 -17.03
CA LEU A 24 8.66 0.33 -16.22
C LEU A 24 8.90 0.78 -14.93
N TYR A 25 8.12 1.55 -14.51
CA TYR A 25 8.12 1.77 -13.18
C TYR A 25 7.60 0.55 -12.66
N ALA A 26 8.45 -0.25 -12.54
CA ALA A 26 8.22 -1.22 -11.61
C ALA A 26 7.84 -0.44 -10.44
N PHE A 27 6.67 -0.34 -10.19
CA PHE A 27 6.29 0.10 -8.98
C PHE A 27 6.70 -0.89 -8.07
N ALA A 28 7.90 -0.84 -7.87
CA ALA A 28 8.33 -1.47 -6.75
C ALA A 28 7.45 -0.90 -5.76
N ALA A 29 6.72 -1.67 -5.21
CA ALA A 29 5.85 -1.34 -4.25
C ALA A 29 6.55 -0.44 -3.31
N GLY A 30 6.43 0.80 -3.56
CA GLY A 30 6.94 1.75 -2.63
C GLY A 30 6.08 1.72 -1.40
N LYS A 31 6.61 2.22 -0.33
CA LYS A 31 5.84 2.33 0.88
C LYS A 31 4.74 3.34 0.68
N GLN A 32 3.59 3.02 1.20
CA GLN A 32 2.42 3.88 1.13
C GLN A 32 1.91 4.11 2.53
N THR A 33 1.09 5.12 2.69
CA THR A 33 0.53 5.46 4.00
C THR A 33 -0.98 5.28 3.95
N PHE A 34 -1.50 4.60 4.96
CA PHE A 34 -2.92 4.32 5.06
C PHE A 34 -3.42 4.80 6.41
N THR A 35 -4.60 5.38 6.44
CA THR A 35 -5.19 5.83 7.68
C THR A 35 -6.55 5.16 7.85
N GLY A 36 -6.78 4.57 8.98
CA GLY A 36 -8.05 3.91 9.25
C GLY A 36 -8.12 3.40 10.67
N GLU A 37 -9.20 2.69 10.96
CA GLU A 37 -9.39 2.14 12.29
C GLU A 37 -8.62 0.84 12.45
N VAL A 38 -7.95 0.70 13.58
CA VAL A 38 -7.23 -0.54 13.89
C VAL A 38 -8.24 -1.55 14.38
N SER A 39 -8.29 -2.68 13.70
CA SER A 39 -9.20 -3.77 14.00
C SER A 39 -8.43 -5.09 13.93
N ASP A 40 -9.12 -6.19 13.77
CA ASP A 40 -8.49 -7.48 13.58
C ASP A 40 -9.02 -8.12 12.31
N ALA A 41 -8.27 -9.05 11.77
CA ALA A 41 -8.61 -9.66 10.51
C ALA A 41 -9.85 -10.56 10.57
N MET A 42 -10.20 -11.03 11.76
CA MET A 42 -11.37 -11.89 11.89
C MET A 42 -12.67 -11.12 11.86
N CYS A 43 -12.73 -10.01 12.56
CA CYS A 43 -13.98 -9.23 12.63
C CYS A 43 -14.04 -8.12 11.59
N GLY A 44 -12.89 -7.61 11.17
CA GLY A 44 -12.87 -6.55 10.18
C GLY A 44 -13.66 -5.33 10.64
N LYS A 45 -14.70 -5.00 9.90
CA LYS A 45 -15.50 -3.82 10.20
C LYS A 45 -16.53 -4.06 11.29
N GLN A 46 -16.82 -5.31 11.60
CA GLN A 46 -17.85 -5.61 12.57
C GLN A 46 -17.26 -6.21 13.82
N HIS A 47 -17.55 -5.59 14.94
CA HIS A 47 -17.08 -6.08 16.22
C HIS A 47 -18.22 -6.84 16.91
N MET A 48 -17.90 -8.04 17.37
CA MET A 48 -18.93 -8.92 17.87
C MET A 48 -19.26 -8.77 19.34
N GLU A 49 -18.33 -8.25 20.10
CA GLU A 49 -18.54 -8.12 21.53
C GLU A 49 -17.85 -6.89 22.09
N GLY A 50 -18.50 -6.20 22.99
CA GLY A 50 -17.89 -5.10 23.70
C GLY A 50 -17.50 -3.96 22.79
N THR A 51 -16.45 -3.25 23.15
CA THR A 51 -15.98 -2.14 22.34
C THR A 51 -15.12 -2.65 21.20
N ALA A 52 -14.90 -1.79 20.21
CA ALA A 52 -14.02 -2.14 19.11
C ALA A 52 -12.62 -2.51 19.62
N ALA A 53 -12.15 -1.78 20.60
CA ALA A 53 -10.83 -2.05 21.17
C ALA A 53 -10.78 -3.43 21.84
N ASP A 54 -11.80 -3.75 22.62
CA ASP A 54 -11.83 -5.02 23.34
C ASP A 54 -11.93 -6.20 22.37
N CYS A 55 -12.77 -6.06 21.35
CA CYS A 55 -12.94 -7.10 20.37
C CYS A 55 -11.62 -7.34 19.63
N THR A 56 -10.99 -6.26 19.19
CA THR A 56 -9.72 -6.36 18.46
C THR A 56 -8.66 -7.07 19.31
N ARG A 57 -8.50 -6.65 20.55
CA ARG A 57 -7.50 -7.23 21.42
C ARG A 57 -7.79 -8.69 21.71
N ALA A 58 -9.05 -9.02 21.92
CA ALA A 58 -9.43 -10.39 22.21
C ALA A 58 -9.14 -11.31 21.01
N CYS A 59 -9.44 -10.85 19.81
CA CYS A 59 -9.19 -11.66 18.62
C CYS A 59 -7.71 -11.81 18.33
N VAL A 60 -6.95 -10.72 18.51
CA VAL A 60 -5.51 -10.79 18.29
C VAL A 60 -4.88 -11.73 19.33
N ALA A 61 -5.36 -11.72 20.56
CA ALA A 61 -4.86 -12.62 21.57
C ALA A 61 -5.11 -14.08 21.22
N LYS A 62 -6.11 -14.34 20.38
CA LYS A 62 -6.42 -15.69 19.92
C LYS A 62 -5.69 -16.06 18.64
N GLY A 63 -4.83 -15.20 18.16
CA GLY A 63 -4.04 -15.51 16.98
C GLY A 63 -4.41 -14.76 15.70
N SER A 64 -5.41 -13.88 15.77
CA SER A 64 -5.76 -13.09 14.60
C SER A 64 -4.71 -12.02 14.38
N LYS A 65 -4.54 -11.60 13.13
CA LYS A 65 -3.66 -10.48 12.85
C LYS A 65 -4.45 -9.20 13.01
N TYR A 66 -3.73 -8.11 13.24
CA TYR A 66 -4.37 -6.81 13.22
C TYR A 66 -4.81 -6.51 11.79
N ALA A 67 -5.75 -5.62 11.65
CA ALA A 67 -6.24 -5.16 10.36
C ALA A 67 -6.47 -3.66 10.43
N LEU A 68 -6.52 -3.03 9.28
CA LEU A 68 -6.81 -1.61 9.19
C LEU A 68 -8.05 -1.45 8.33
N VAL A 69 -9.05 -0.78 8.87
CA VAL A 69 -10.29 -0.55 8.14
C VAL A 69 -10.23 0.85 7.55
N VAL A 70 -10.14 0.91 6.23
CA VAL A 70 -10.06 2.17 5.53
C VAL A 70 -11.32 2.27 4.68
N GLY A 71 -12.30 3.03 5.15
CA GLY A 71 -13.59 3.11 4.46
C GLY A 71 -14.26 1.74 4.42
N GLU A 72 -14.51 1.25 3.23
CA GLU A 72 -15.15 -0.06 3.06
C GLU A 72 -14.14 -1.19 2.98
N LYS A 73 -12.87 -0.87 2.96
CA LYS A 73 -11.85 -1.87 2.73
C LYS A 73 -11.17 -2.29 4.03
N VAL A 74 -10.89 -3.56 4.16
CA VAL A 74 -10.19 -4.09 5.32
C VAL A 74 -8.86 -4.65 4.83
N TYR A 75 -7.77 -4.13 5.38
CA TYR A 75 -6.45 -4.61 5.02
C TYR A 75 -5.88 -5.39 6.19
N THR A 76 -5.34 -6.56 5.92
CA THR A 76 -4.64 -7.33 6.94
C THR A 76 -3.26 -6.72 7.14
N LEU A 77 -2.84 -6.58 8.38
CA LEU A 77 -1.55 -5.99 8.69
C LEU A 77 -0.55 -7.07 9.07
N GLU A 78 0.57 -7.09 8.37
CA GLU A 78 1.66 -8.00 8.70
C GLU A 78 2.69 -7.16 9.40
N ALA A 79 2.73 -7.26 10.70
CA ALA A 79 3.67 -6.47 11.50
C ALA A 79 4.48 -7.40 12.37
N THR A 80 5.79 -7.27 12.32
CA THR A 80 6.68 -8.08 13.14
C THR A 80 7.47 -7.21 14.11
N ASP A 81 7.53 -5.91 13.85
CA ASP A 81 8.26 -5.01 14.71
C ASP A 81 7.51 -4.79 16.02
N LYS A 82 8.20 -4.94 17.13
CA LYS A 82 7.54 -4.84 18.43
C LYS A 82 6.96 -3.46 18.68
N THR A 83 7.61 -2.43 18.20
CA THR A 83 7.12 -1.06 18.40
C THR A 83 5.82 -0.86 17.61
N ALA A 84 5.79 -1.39 16.38
CA ALA A 84 4.58 -1.28 15.57
C ALA A 84 3.44 -2.05 16.21
N LEU A 85 3.71 -3.26 16.70
CA LEU A 85 2.68 -4.07 17.35
C LEU A 85 2.16 -3.39 18.61
N ALA A 86 3.04 -2.78 19.39
CA ALA A 86 2.62 -2.09 20.60
C ALA A 86 1.74 -0.89 20.26
N THR A 87 2.07 -0.17 19.19
CA THR A 87 1.25 0.97 18.79
C THR A 87 -0.10 0.52 18.28
N LEU A 88 -0.14 -0.60 17.54
CA LEU A 88 -1.41 -1.14 17.07
C LEU A 88 -2.29 -1.54 18.25
N ASP A 89 -1.70 -2.12 19.27
CA ASP A 89 -2.46 -2.48 20.46
C ASP A 89 -3.04 -1.25 21.14
N LYS A 90 -2.25 -0.20 21.27
CA LYS A 90 -2.72 1.03 21.87
C LYS A 90 -3.80 1.70 21.06
N GLN A 91 -3.74 1.56 19.74
CA GLN A 91 -4.69 2.18 18.86
C GLN A 91 -5.86 1.27 18.49
N ALA A 92 -5.95 0.10 19.10
CA ALA A 92 -7.05 -0.82 18.81
C ALA A 92 -8.40 -0.12 18.95
N GLY A 93 -9.21 -0.18 17.93
CA GLY A 93 -10.50 0.48 17.91
C GLY A 93 -10.43 1.98 17.63
N LYS A 94 -9.23 2.49 17.37
CA LYS A 94 -9.03 3.92 17.08
C LYS A 94 -8.35 4.07 15.74
N ASN A 95 -8.34 5.28 15.23
CA ASN A 95 -7.68 5.53 13.95
C ASN A 95 -6.18 5.59 14.14
N ALA A 96 -5.47 5.06 13.18
CA ALA A 96 -4.02 5.08 13.17
C ALA A 96 -3.55 5.28 11.73
N THR A 97 -2.31 5.72 11.60
CA THR A 97 -1.69 5.86 10.29
C THR A 97 -0.64 4.76 10.19
N VAL A 98 -0.79 3.93 9.18
CA VAL A 98 0.11 2.80 8.95
C VAL A 98 0.89 3.04 7.67
N THR A 99 2.20 2.90 7.75
CA THR A 99 3.05 3.01 6.57
C THR A 99 3.57 1.62 6.25
N GLY A 100 3.48 1.24 5.01
CA GLY A 100 3.93 -0.09 4.62
C GLY A 100 3.75 -0.34 3.15
N THR A 101 3.96 -1.58 2.76
CA THR A 101 3.88 -1.99 1.37
C THR A 101 2.64 -2.85 1.18
N LEU A 102 1.84 -2.47 0.21
CA LEU A 102 0.59 -3.17 -0.06
C LEU A 102 0.77 -4.28 -1.09
N ALA A 103 0.25 -5.44 -0.79
CA ALA A 103 0.21 -6.54 -1.75
C ALA A 103 -1.17 -7.18 -1.59
N GLY A 104 -2.02 -7.04 -2.58
CA GLY A 104 -3.40 -7.51 -2.48
C GLY A 104 -4.11 -6.74 -1.38
N ASP A 105 -4.59 -7.44 -0.37
CA ASP A 105 -5.27 -6.81 0.75
C ASP A 105 -4.41 -6.86 2.02
N THR A 106 -3.12 -7.07 1.87
CA THR A 106 -2.21 -7.18 3.00
C THR A 106 -1.18 -6.06 2.95
N ILE A 107 -1.00 -5.38 4.07
CA ILE A 107 0.01 -4.35 4.20
C ILE A 107 1.12 -4.89 5.06
N THR A 108 2.33 -4.95 4.49
CA THR A 108 3.51 -5.30 5.27
C THR A 108 3.94 -4.01 5.96
N VAL A 109 3.78 -3.97 7.26
CA VAL A 109 3.89 -2.75 8.05
C VAL A 109 5.33 -2.37 8.30
N SER A 110 5.65 -1.10 8.02
CA SER A 110 6.96 -0.55 8.35
C SER A 110 6.87 0.27 9.61
N SER A 111 5.81 1.03 9.78
CA SER A 111 5.63 1.83 10.99
C SER A 111 4.16 2.15 11.20
N VAL A 112 3.83 2.47 12.44
CA VAL A 112 2.46 2.81 12.84
C VAL A 112 2.53 4.04 13.73
N ALA A 113 1.63 4.96 13.51
CA ALA A 113 1.52 6.15 14.34
C ALA A 113 0.05 6.37 14.70
N ALA A 114 -0.19 6.96 15.85
CA ALA A 114 -1.53 7.33 16.24
C ALA A 114 -1.97 8.48 15.33
N LYS A 115 -3.25 8.53 15.04
CA LYS A 115 -3.75 9.62 14.24
C LYS A 115 -4.29 10.73 15.11
#